data_71bae040120f757af96d4b5b3afec7c4
#
_entry.id   71bae040120f757af96d4b5b3afec7c4
#
_cell.length_a   1.000
_cell.length_b   1.000
_cell.length_c   1.000
_cell.angle_alpha   90.00
_cell.angle_beta   90.00
_cell.angle_gamma   90.00
#
_symmetry.space_group_name_H-M   'P 1'
#
loop_
_entity.id
_entity.type
_entity.pdbx_description
1 polymer ?
#
loop_
_entity_poly.entity_id
_entity_poly.type
_entity_poly.pdbx_seq_one_letter_code
_entity_poly.pdbx_strand_id
1 'polypeptide(L)'
;MVSTSRIDRALRALGNTLILAAAAFSIAACAPKGPSRPPCPAGQVCIQAGNVSEPVTLDPHKSTGTWEDRIIANLLIGLTDSDEKGEAVPGMAERWETSSDGLVWTFYLRDANWSDGVPVTADDFVYSLRRILLPETASEYASVLYLIKNAQAVNEGKAPKEALGVRAISPKVLEITLNHPAPYLPELAKHHTMSPVPKHLLDKVGEKWVQPGNYLSNGPYIVTDWKLGDYVRLVKNPRFYEADKVCVDQIYLYPTPDAAMAERRVARGELDMNADIQSNRIAFLRETMPGYVRTHTFLGVTYLAFNSNVPAFKDKRVRQALAMSIDRDFITEKLLRGGQKAAYTFVPPGVANYTAAPPPAWASWPLEKRQAEARRLLAQAGYGPKNPLRFEIKHRNTPDPMLFMPAIQADWKEIGVDARLVQNEAQIAYAAFRSRDFDVADAAWIADYNDAMSFLYLQQSATGPQNYGDYRNPAYDALLAKADAEVDAQVRAGYLAQAEALMLDDAPVAPIYFYVNKNLVSPKVTGFVDNIVDQHRARYWCVAKGTPGARNSVAPKG
;
A
#
# COMPACT_ATOMS: atom_id res chain seq x y z
N MET A 1 -60.91 33.99 56.55
CA MET A 1 -60.64 33.21 55.29
C MET A 1 -59.42 33.84 54.61
N VAL A 2 -58.24 33.38 54.90
CA VAL A 2 -56.99 33.85 54.27
C VAL A 2 -56.57 32.80 53.25
N SER A 3 -56.41 33.26 52.03
CA SER A 3 -56.30 32.53 50.76
C SER A 3 -55.12 31.56 50.72
N THR A 4 -55.41 30.29 50.57
CA THR A 4 -54.49 29.16 50.32
C THR A 4 -53.81 29.20 48.92
N SER A 5 -54.10 30.19 48.06
CA SER A 5 -53.65 30.26 46.65
C SER A 5 -52.22 30.82 46.48
N ARG A 6 -51.55 31.39 47.48
CA ARG A 6 -50.18 31.89 47.33
C ARG A 6 -49.11 30.87 47.69
N ILE A 7 -49.40 29.89 48.52
CA ILE A 7 -48.43 28.86 48.93
C ILE A 7 -48.28 27.82 47.81
N ASP A 8 -49.36 27.45 47.09
CA ASP A 8 -49.28 26.53 45.98
C ASP A 8 -48.50 27.03 44.76
N ARG A 9 -48.52 28.35 44.50
CA ARG A 9 -47.68 28.94 43.46
C ARG A 9 -46.20 28.96 43.76
N ALA A 10 -45.82 29.17 45.03
CA ALA A 10 -44.42 29.20 45.47
C ALA A 10 -43.81 27.78 45.44
N LEU A 11 -44.57 26.76 45.83
CA LEU A 11 -44.12 25.35 45.78
C LEU A 11 -44.00 24.80 44.36
N ARG A 12 -44.86 25.21 43.43
CA ARG A 12 -44.73 24.83 42.01
C ARG A 12 -43.57 25.53 41.32
N ALA A 13 -43.25 26.78 41.67
CA ALA A 13 -42.09 27.49 41.13
C ALA A 13 -40.76 26.88 41.60
N LEU A 14 -40.65 26.47 42.87
CA LEU A 14 -39.46 25.80 43.41
C LEU A 14 -39.29 24.37 42.85
N GLY A 15 -40.38 23.63 42.67
CA GLY A 15 -40.35 22.30 42.08
C GLY A 15 -39.85 22.29 40.62
N ASN A 16 -40.32 23.24 39.80
CA ASN A 16 -39.90 23.35 38.39
C ASN A 16 -38.45 23.84 38.24
N THR A 17 -37.93 24.68 39.16
CA THR A 17 -36.53 25.14 39.09
C THR A 17 -35.55 24.05 39.50
N LEU A 18 -35.93 23.17 40.44
CA LEU A 18 -35.12 22.01 40.84
C LEU A 18 -35.09 20.91 39.77
N ILE A 19 -36.19 20.68 39.07
CA ILE A 19 -36.25 19.69 37.96
C ILE A 19 -35.45 20.17 36.76
N LEU A 20 -35.46 21.45 36.42
CA LEU A 20 -34.63 22.03 35.36
C LEU A 20 -33.13 22.03 35.69
N ALA A 21 -32.74 22.24 36.94
CA ALA A 21 -31.37 22.18 37.39
C ALA A 21 -30.83 20.73 37.39
N ALA A 22 -31.67 19.74 37.78
CA ALA A 22 -31.30 18.32 37.72
C ALA A 22 -31.21 17.77 36.27
N ALA A 23 -32.07 18.24 35.35
CA ALA A 23 -32.00 17.91 33.94
C ALA A 23 -30.77 18.51 33.25
N ALA A 24 -30.34 19.72 33.59
CA ALA A 24 -29.14 20.35 33.07
C ALA A 24 -27.84 19.66 33.53
N PHE A 25 -27.82 19.08 34.74
CA PHE A 25 -26.66 18.34 35.24
C PHE A 25 -26.55 16.92 34.66
N SER A 26 -27.66 16.32 34.21
CA SER A 26 -27.66 14.96 33.63
C SER A 26 -27.24 14.93 32.16
N ILE A 27 -27.29 16.06 31.43
CA ILE A 27 -26.89 16.12 30.00
C ILE A 27 -25.36 16.31 29.86
N ALA A 28 -24.66 16.79 30.88
CA ALA A 28 -23.22 16.96 30.87
C ALA A 28 -22.44 15.63 31.04
N ALA A 29 -23.10 14.52 31.40
CA ALA A 29 -22.45 13.25 31.73
C ALA A 29 -22.43 12.22 30.60
N CYS A 30 -23.03 12.49 29.43
CA CYS A 30 -23.12 11.54 28.29
C CYS A 30 -22.57 12.09 26.96
N ALA A 31 -21.61 13.00 27.00
CA ALA A 31 -20.76 13.16 25.81
C ALA A 31 -19.88 11.90 25.71
N PRO A 32 -19.93 11.11 24.63
CA PRO A 32 -18.99 10.03 24.45
C PRO A 32 -17.60 10.65 24.52
N LYS A 33 -16.81 10.28 25.53
CA LYS A 33 -15.38 10.57 25.53
C LYS A 33 -14.85 9.91 24.27
N GLY A 34 -14.60 10.70 23.23
CA GLY A 34 -13.83 10.25 22.08
C GLY A 34 -12.54 9.61 22.58
N PRO A 35 -11.92 8.72 21.83
CA PRO A 35 -10.71 8.02 22.23
C PRO A 35 -9.70 9.06 22.73
N SER A 36 -9.47 9.08 24.05
CA SER A 36 -8.57 10.04 24.68
C SER A 36 -7.16 9.66 24.25
N ARG A 37 -6.43 10.62 23.66
CA ARG A 37 -4.99 10.45 23.39
C ARG A 37 -4.31 9.92 24.66
N PRO A 38 -3.68 8.72 24.63
CA PRO A 38 -2.93 8.26 25.78
C PRO A 38 -1.86 9.29 26.14
N PRO A 39 -1.71 9.65 27.42
CA PRO A 39 -0.71 10.61 27.82
C PRO A 39 0.69 10.06 27.51
N CYS A 40 1.53 10.89 26.88
CA CYS A 40 2.93 10.57 26.71
C CYS A 40 3.62 10.60 28.08
N PRO A 41 4.36 9.55 28.48
CA PRO A 41 5.08 9.56 29.74
C PRO A 41 6.06 10.74 29.83
N ALA A 42 6.23 11.28 31.04
CA ALA A 42 7.11 12.43 31.25
C ALA A 42 8.54 12.12 30.74
N GLY A 43 9.11 13.05 29.99
CA GLY A 43 10.45 12.92 29.41
C GLY A 43 10.55 12.03 28.17
N GLN A 44 9.45 11.49 27.67
CA GLN A 44 9.41 10.70 26.43
C GLN A 44 8.84 11.51 25.26
N VAL A 45 9.20 11.09 24.05
CA VAL A 45 8.67 11.60 22.78
C VAL A 45 7.68 10.59 22.22
N CYS A 46 6.42 11.01 22.05
CA CYS A 46 5.35 10.16 21.52
C CYS A 46 4.76 10.76 20.24
N ILE A 47 4.46 9.92 19.26
CA ILE A 47 3.74 10.25 18.03
C ILE A 47 2.42 9.47 17.98
N GLN A 48 1.36 10.19 17.58
CA GLN A 48 0.02 9.65 17.35
C GLN A 48 -0.24 9.64 15.84
N ALA A 49 -0.30 8.48 15.21
CA ALA A 49 -0.40 8.36 13.76
C ALA A 49 -1.69 7.63 13.35
N GLY A 50 -2.43 8.19 12.40
CA GLY A 50 -3.50 7.48 11.72
C GLY A 50 -2.93 6.48 10.71
N ASN A 51 -3.46 5.26 10.71
CA ASN A 51 -2.94 4.12 9.93
C ASN A 51 -3.95 3.58 8.91
N VAL A 52 -4.92 4.39 8.50
CA VAL A 52 -5.98 4.05 7.54
C VAL A 52 -6.90 2.93 8.04
N SER A 53 -6.41 1.72 8.24
CA SER A 53 -7.21 0.56 8.63
C SER A 53 -6.62 -0.19 9.82
N GLU A 54 -7.45 -1.01 10.45
CA GLU A 54 -7.02 -1.99 11.45
C GLU A 54 -6.18 -3.08 10.76
N PRO A 55 -4.99 -3.42 11.29
CA PRO A 55 -4.23 -4.54 10.76
C PRO A 55 -4.96 -5.87 11.02
N VAL A 56 -5.00 -6.74 10.03
CA VAL A 56 -5.53 -8.10 10.19
C VAL A 56 -4.51 -8.99 10.90
N THR A 57 -3.23 -8.77 10.61
CA THR A 57 -2.11 -9.51 11.20
C THR A 57 -0.85 -8.65 11.21
N LEU A 58 0.09 -8.97 12.09
CA LEU A 58 1.46 -8.45 12.07
C LEU A 58 2.48 -9.52 11.65
N ASP A 59 2.01 -10.66 11.14
CA ASP A 59 2.86 -11.66 10.52
C ASP A 59 3.28 -11.19 9.12
N PRO A 60 4.59 -10.92 8.85
CA PRO A 60 5.05 -10.41 7.57
C PRO A 60 4.78 -11.37 6.41
N HIS A 61 4.57 -12.65 6.69
CA HIS A 61 4.32 -13.66 5.66
C HIS A 61 2.82 -13.84 5.32
N LYS A 62 1.92 -13.19 6.09
CA LYS A 62 0.46 -13.28 5.93
C LYS A 62 -0.20 -11.92 5.68
N SER A 63 0.54 -10.83 5.83
CA SER A 63 0.03 -9.48 5.61
C SER A 63 -0.02 -9.14 4.12
N THR A 64 -1.01 -8.31 3.73
CA THR A 64 -1.23 -7.90 2.33
C THR A 64 -1.52 -6.41 2.17
N GLY A 65 -1.76 -5.68 3.25
CA GLY A 65 -2.13 -4.27 3.22
C GLY A 65 -0.96 -3.33 3.54
N THR A 66 -0.98 -2.14 2.95
CA THR A 66 0.00 -1.09 3.24
C THR A 66 -0.06 -0.62 4.70
N TRP A 67 -1.20 -0.76 5.36
CA TRP A 67 -1.37 -0.43 6.77
C TRP A 67 -0.70 -1.44 7.72
N GLU A 68 -0.63 -2.74 7.35
CA GLU A 68 0.20 -3.73 8.03
C GLU A 68 1.67 -3.44 7.80
N ASP A 69 2.07 -3.20 6.55
CA ASP A 69 3.48 -2.91 6.20
C ASP A 69 4.03 -1.71 6.97
N ARG A 70 3.25 -0.63 7.12
CA ARG A 70 3.66 0.53 7.95
C ARG A 70 4.01 0.17 9.39
N ILE A 71 3.38 -0.85 9.96
CA ILE A 71 3.68 -1.33 11.32
C ILE A 71 4.86 -2.29 11.27
N ILE A 72 4.77 -3.34 10.44
CA ILE A 72 5.75 -4.42 10.34
C ILE A 72 7.15 -3.87 10.01
N ALA A 73 7.23 -2.92 9.10
CA ALA A 73 8.47 -2.29 8.69
C ALA A 73 9.17 -1.43 9.78
N ASN A 74 8.51 -1.17 10.90
CA ASN A 74 9.11 -0.59 12.08
C ASN A 74 9.48 -1.63 13.15
N LEU A 75 9.02 -2.88 12.97
CA LEU A 75 9.29 -4.01 13.87
C LEU A 75 10.37 -4.93 13.32
N LEU A 76 10.39 -5.13 12.01
CA LEU A 76 11.30 -6.09 11.35
C LEU A 76 12.13 -5.39 10.28
N ILE A 77 13.44 -5.59 10.33
CA ILE A 77 14.39 -5.13 9.30
C ILE A 77 14.79 -6.33 8.44
N GLY A 78 14.62 -6.18 7.11
CA GLY A 78 15.03 -7.16 6.11
C GLY A 78 16.54 -7.22 5.90
N LEU A 79 16.98 -7.90 4.83
CA LEU A 79 18.39 -7.85 4.40
C LEU A 79 18.78 -6.41 4.05
N THR A 80 17.92 -5.70 3.36
CA THR A 80 17.99 -4.26 3.14
C THR A 80 16.85 -3.55 3.88
N ASP A 81 16.93 -2.24 4.00
CA ASP A 81 15.89 -1.38 4.56
C ASP A 81 15.71 -0.15 3.68
N SER A 82 14.72 0.68 3.95
CA SER A 82 14.50 1.95 3.25
C SER A 82 15.18 3.09 3.99
N ASP A 83 15.87 3.97 3.25
CA ASP A 83 16.25 5.28 3.76
C ASP A 83 15.06 6.25 3.80
N GLU A 84 15.30 7.52 4.14
CA GLU A 84 14.26 8.56 4.15
C GLU A 84 13.66 8.84 2.76
N LYS A 85 14.37 8.53 1.68
CA LYS A 85 13.93 8.70 0.30
C LYS A 85 13.23 7.46 -0.26
N GLY A 86 13.17 6.37 0.53
CA GLY A 86 12.59 5.11 0.12
C GLY A 86 13.53 4.23 -0.71
N GLU A 87 14.81 4.59 -0.83
CA GLU A 87 15.82 3.80 -1.54
C GLU A 87 16.34 2.64 -0.68
N ALA A 88 16.75 1.54 -1.32
CA ALA A 88 17.32 0.41 -0.60
C ALA A 88 18.70 0.73 -0.05
N VAL A 89 18.84 0.57 1.26
CA VAL A 89 20.10 0.75 2.00
C VAL A 89 20.42 -0.50 2.82
N PRO A 90 21.67 -0.67 3.33
CA PRO A 90 22.00 -1.75 4.24
C PRO A 90 21.03 -1.85 5.43
N GLY A 91 20.37 -3.02 5.55
CA GLY A 91 19.50 -3.40 6.66
C GLY A 91 20.24 -4.36 7.60
N MET A 92 19.75 -5.61 7.70
CA MET A 92 20.50 -6.67 8.40
C MET A 92 21.77 -7.08 7.66
N ALA A 93 21.80 -6.98 6.32
CA ALA A 93 23.04 -7.08 5.56
C ALA A 93 23.75 -5.73 5.53
N GLU A 94 25.05 -5.72 5.88
CA GLU A 94 25.90 -4.53 5.75
C GLU A 94 26.34 -4.31 4.31
N ARG A 95 26.48 -5.39 3.55
CA ARG A 95 26.83 -5.41 2.14
C ARG A 95 26.36 -6.69 1.47
N TRP A 96 26.33 -6.66 0.15
CA TRP A 96 26.01 -7.84 -0.67
C TRP A 96 26.87 -7.84 -1.94
N GLU A 97 26.98 -9.01 -2.54
CA GLU A 97 27.70 -9.26 -3.79
C GLU A 97 26.83 -10.15 -4.68
N THR A 98 26.99 -10.04 -6.00
CA THR A 98 26.35 -10.93 -6.96
C THR A 98 27.38 -11.58 -7.86
N SER A 99 27.12 -12.81 -8.30
CA SER A 99 27.91 -13.50 -9.32
C SER A 99 27.82 -12.78 -10.67
N SER A 100 28.80 -13.03 -11.54
CA SER A 100 28.88 -12.38 -12.86
C SER A 100 27.67 -12.65 -13.78
N ASP A 101 26.96 -13.76 -13.54
CA ASP A 101 25.72 -14.13 -14.24
C ASP A 101 24.45 -13.57 -13.55
N GLY A 102 24.60 -12.84 -12.43
CA GLY A 102 23.49 -12.25 -11.69
C GLY A 102 22.61 -13.25 -10.93
N LEU A 103 23.00 -14.55 -10.89
CA LEU A 103 22.13 -15.59 -10.33
C LEU A 103 22.36 -15.87 -8.84
N VAL A 104 23.57 -15.65 -8.34
CA VAL A 104 23.92 -15.94 -6.94
C VAL A 104 24.20 -14.65 -6.21
N TRP A 105 23.42 -14.39 -5.17
CA TRP A 105 23.58 -13.23 -4.29
C TRP A 105 24.06 -13.67 -2.94
N THR A 106 25.14 -13.03 -2.43
CA THR A 106 25.71 -13.28 -1.11
C THR A 106 25.54 -12.05 -0.24
N PHE A 107 24.84 -12.19 0.88
CA PHE A 107 24.57 -11.13 1.84
C PHE A 107 25.40 -11.36 3.10
N TYR A 108 26.09 -10.32 3.58
CA TYR A 108 26.94 -10.34 4.77
C TYR A 108 26.23 -9.59 5.89
N LEU A 109 25.83 -10.32 6.95
CA LEU A 109 24.98 -9.81 8.01
C LEU A 109 25.81 -9.11 9.10
N ARG A 110 25.27 -7.99 9.62
CA ARG A 110 25.80 -7.29 10.79
C ARG A 110 25.57 -8.06 12.07
N ASP A 111 26.26 -7.61 13.13
CA ASP A 111 25.94 -8.01 14.48
C ASP A 111 24.69 -7.29 14.97
N ALA A 112 23.63 -8.03 15.18
CA ALA A 112 22.37 -7.55 15.71
C ALA A 112 21.63 -8.65 16.45
N ASN A 113 20.72 -8.26 17.34
CA ASN A 113 19.95 -9.18 18.16
C ASN A 113 18.46 -8.95 17.99
N TRP A 114 17.70 -10.00 18.19
CA TRP A 114 16.28 -9.92 18.51
C TRP A 114 16.07 -9.13 19.81
N SER A 115 14.89 -8.63 20.05
CA SER A 115 14.55 -7.81 21.23
C SER A 115 14.68 -8.58 22.55
N ASP A 116 14.74 -9.90 22.54
CA ASP A 116 15.07 -10.77 23.71
C ASP A 116 16.58 -10.96 23.93
N GLY A 117 17.40 -10.55 22.98
CA GLY A 117 18.86 -10.64 23.05
C GLY A 117 19.47 -11.82 22.30
N VAL A 118 18.65 -12.70 21.70
CA VAL A 118 19.14 -13.78 20.82
C VAL A 118 19.71 -13.16 19.53
N PRO A 119 20.90 -13.61 19.06
CA PRO A 119 21.47 -13.10 17.80
C PRO A 119 20.58 -13.35 16.59
N VAL A 120 20.48 -12.37 15.68
CA VAL A 120 19.90 -12.57 14.36
C VAL A 120 20.94 -13.19 13.43
N THR A 121 20.56 -14.27 12.77
CA THR A 121 21.48 -15.08 11.95
C THR A 121 20.93 -15.35 10.55
N ALA A 122 21.79 -15.83 9.66
CA ALA A 122 21.40 -16.27 8.32
C ALA A 122 20.36 -17.40 8.36
N ASP A 123 20.37 -18.23 9.40
CA ASP A 123 19.37 -19.31 9.57
C ASP A 123 17.96 -18.75 9.81
N ASP A 124 17.82 -17.58 10.46
CA ASP A 124 16.51 -16.93 10.61
C ASP A 124 15.94 -16.54 9.24
N PHE A 125 16.77 -16.04 8.32
CA PHE A 125 16.38 -15.73 6.94
C PHE A 125 16.05 -16.98 6.13
N VAL A 126 16.88 -18.03 6.22
CA VAL A 126 16.59 -19.33 5.57
C VAL A 126 15.27 -19.89 6.03
N TYR A 127 15.02 -19.88 7.35
CA TYR A 127 13.75 -20.32 7.92
C TYR A 127 12.58 -19.50 7.38
N SER A 128 12.72 -18.16 7.37
CA SER A 128 11.67 -17.22 6.99
C SER A 128 11.29 -17.35 5.52
N LEU A 129 12.28 -17.39 4.62
CA LEU A 129 12.06 -17.55 3.18
C LEU A 129 11.47 -18.93 2.84
N ARG A 130 11.79 -19.97 3.61
CA ARG A 130 11.12 -21.27 3.50
C ARG A 130 9.69 -21.20 4.00
N ARG A 131 9.46 -20.59 5.18
CA ARG A 131 8.15 -20.52 5.82
C ARG A 131 7.12 -19.82 4.94
N ILE A 132 7.44 -18.67 4.35
CA ILE A 132 6.49 -17.92 3.50
C ILE A 132 6.02 -18.73 2.29
N LEU A 133 6.89 -19.62 1.77
CA LEU A 133 6.62 -20.43 0.58
C LEU A 133 5.94 -21.77 0.92
N LEU A 134 5.79 -22.13 2.20
CA LEU A 134 5.09 -23.36 2.55
C LEU A 134 3.58 -23.21 2.30
N PRO A 135 2.92 -24.22 1.68
CA PRO A 135 1.47 -24.18 1.45
C PRO A 135 0.65 -23.93 2.73
N GLU A 136 1.10 -24.46 3.88
CA GLU A 136 0.45 -24.28 5.18
C GLU A 136 0.54 -22.85 5.73
N THR A 137 1.48 -22.03 5.26
CA THR A 137 1.55 -20.60 5.59
C THR A 137 0.44 -19.82 4.89
N ALA A 138 -0.01 -20.30 3.73
CA ALA A 138 -1.06 -19.71 2.91
C ALA A 138 -0.81 -18.23 2.59
N SER A 139 0.45 -17.89 2.29
CA SER A 139 0.83 -16.51 1.93
C SER A 139 0.23 -16.11 0.58
N GLU A 140 -0.55 -15.04 0.57
CA GLU A 140 -1.08 -14.46 -0.69
C GLU A 140 0.02 -13.78 -1.52
N TYR A 141 1.18 -13.48 -0.92
CA TYR A 141 2.35 -12.84 -1.53
C TYR A 141 3.50 -13.80 -1.87
N ALA A 142 3.32 -15.11 -1.75
CA ALA A 142 4.37 -16.10 -2.04
C ALA A 142 4.96 -15.94 -3.44
N SER A 143 4.14 -15.56 -4.44
CA SER A 143 4.55 -15.40 -5.84
C SER A 143 5.60 -14.33 -6.07
N VAL A 144 5.69 -13.31 -5.22
CA VAL A 144 6.72 -12.25 -5.27
C VAL A 144 8.13 -12.84 -5.13
N LEU A 145 8.26 -14.01 -4.49
CA LEU A 145 9.53 -14.71 -4.27
C LEU A 145 9.83 -15.80 -5.30
N TYR A 146 9.02 -15.97 -6.35
CA TYR A 146 9.24 -17.01 -7.37
C TYR A 146 10.50 -16.80 -8.22
N LEU A 147 11.12 -15.61 -8.13
CA LEU A 147 12.46 -15.39 -8.67
C LEU A 147 13.53 -16.26 -7.98
N ILE A 148 13.31 -16.71 -6.73
CA ILE A 148 14.26 -17.59 -6.00
C ILE A 148 14.13 -19.00 -6.58
N LYS A 149 15.26 -19.65 -6.81
CA LYS A 149 15.34 -20.99 -7.35
C LYS A 149 14.44 -21.97 -6.59
N ASN A 150 13.59 -22.70 -7.31
CA ASN A 150 12.61 -23.67 -6.80
C ASN A 150 11.48 -23.08 -5.95
N ALA A 151 11.36 -21.75 -5.77
CA ALA A 151 10.36 -21.15 -4.88
C ALA A 151 8.92 -21.52 -5.28
N GLN A 152 8.58 -21.45 -6.56
CA GLN A 152 7.26 -21.84 -7.05
C GLN A 152 6.97 -23.32 -6.79
N ALA A 153 7.93 -24.22 -7.07
CA ALA A 153 7.76 -25.65 -6.85
C ALA A 153 7.57 -26.00 -5.36
N VAL A 154 8.26 -25.28 -4.46
CA VAL A 154 8.08 -25.41 -3.01
C VAL A 154 6.69 -24.92 -2.62
N ASN A 155 6.26 -23.76 -3.12
CA ASN A 155 4.96 -23.18 -2.78
C ASN A 155 3.78 -24.02 -3.28
N GLU A 156 3.93 -24.67 -4.42
CA GLU A 156 2.94 -25.60 -4.99
C GLU A 156 3.01 -27.02 -4.36
N GLY A 157 3.88 -27.26 -3.39
CA GLY A 157 4.08 -28.56 -2.76
C GLY A 157 4.73 -29.62 -3.67
N LYS A 158 5.32 -29.21 -4.79
CA LYS A 158 5.99 -30.09 -5.78
C LYS A 158 7.46 -30.35 -5.45
N ALA A 159 8.05 -29.58 -4.54
CA ALA A 159 9.42 -29.75 -4.06
C ALA A 159 9.50 -29.56 -2.55
N PRO A 160 10.43 -30.23 -1.85
CA PRO A 160 10.65 -30.01 -0.43
C PRO A 160 11.25 -28.63 -0.18
N LYS A 161 10.97 -28.02 0.99
CA LYS A 161 11.46 -26.68 1.35
C LYS A 161 12.99 -26.57 1.35
N GLU A 162 13.69 -27.65 1.53
CA GLU A 162 15.16 -27.73 1.47
C GLU A 162 15.71 -27.51 0.07
N ALA A 163 14.89 -27.73 -0.97
CA ALA A 163 15.25 -27.48 -2.38
C ALA A 163 15.27 -26.00 -2.77
N LEU A 164 14.68 -25.13 -1.90
CA LEU A 164 14.70 -23.68 -2.11
C LEU A 164 16.13 -23.18 -2.22
N GLY A 165 16.38 -22.30 -3.20
CA GLY A 165 17.69 -21.70 -3.48
C GLY A 165 18.16 -20.71 -2.42
N VAL A 166 18.09 -21.08 -1.13
CA VAL A 166 18.58 -20.26 0.00
C VAL A 166 19.37 -21.13 0.97
N ARG A 167 20.52 -20.62 1.40
CA ARG A 167 21.38 -21.32 2.38
C ARG A 167 22.15 -20.38 3.28
N ALA A 168 22.31 -20.73 4.54
CA ALA A 168 23.26 -20.10 5.44
C ALA A 168 24.65 -20.72 5.20
N ILE A 169 25.59 -19.94 4.72
CA ILE A 169 26.99 -20.37 4.55
C ILE A 169 27.71 -20.33 5.91
N SER A 170 27.32 -19.38 6.75
CA SER A 170 27.72 -19.23 8.14
C SER A 170 26.63 -18.45 8.87
N PRO A 171 26.66 -18.30 10.18
CA PRO A 171 25.68 -17.48 10.91
C PRO A 171 25.55 -16.04 10.40
N LYS A 172 26.57 -15.53 9.71
CA LYS A 172 26.63 -14.15 9.19
C LYS A 172 26.67 -14.05 7.66
N VAL A 173 26.52 -15.15 6.94
CA VAL A 173 26.58 -15.15 5.47
C VAL A 173 25.40 -15.94 4.93
N LEU A 174 24.51 -15.25 4.24
CA LEU A 174 23.35 -15.81 3.54
C LEU A 174 23.61 -15.80 2.04
N GLU A 175 23.33 -16.92 1.38
CA GLU A 175 23.35 -17.03 -0.06
C GLU A 175 21.93 -17.28 -0.59
N ILE A 176 21.55 -16.53 -1.64
CA ILE A 176 20.30 -16.69 -2.37
C ILE A 176 20.62 -16.96 -3.84
N THR A 177 20.12 -18.08 -4.35
CA THR A 177 20.23 -18.44 -5.78
C THR A 177 18.91 -18.15 -6.48
N LEU A 178 18.96 -17.45 -7.61
CA LEU A 178 17.80 -17.04 -8.39
C LEU A 178 17.59 -17.95 -9.61
N ASN A 179 16.38 -17.91 -10.19
CA ASN A 179 16.03 -18.53 -11.46
C ASN A 179 16.53 -17.72 -12.67
N HIS A 180 16.63 -16.42 -12.51
CA HIS A 180 17.05 -15.44 -13.52
C HIS A 180 17.72 -14.24 -12.82
N PRO A 181 18.52 -13.43 -13.51
CA PRO A 181 19.08 -12.20 -12.95
C PRO A 181 17.97 -11.25 -12.45
N ALA A 182 18.16 -10.69 -11.27
CA ALA A 182 17.21 -9.73 -10.68
C ALA A 182 17.97 -8.57 -10.03
N PRO A 183 18.37 -7.55 -10.80
CA PRO A 183 19.13 -6.43 -10.27
C PRO A 183 18.34 -5.62 -9.21
N TYR A 184 17.04 -5.81 -9.16
CA TYR A 184 16.14 -5.22 -8.16
C TYR A 184 16.04 -6.03 -6.85
N LEU A 185 16.79 -7.13 -6.68
CA LEU A 185 16.72 -7.93 -5.45
C LEU A 185 16.97 -7.11 -4.17
N PRO A 186 17.90 -6.13 -4.13
CA PRO A 186 18.04 -5.26 -2.95
C PRO A 186 16.78 -4.42 -2.67
N GLU A 187 16.03 -4.00 -3.69
CA GLU A 187 14.76 -3.30 -3.53
C GLU A 187 13.67 -4.24 -2.99
N LEU A 188 13.61 -5.47 -3.48
CA LEU A 188 12.68 -6.48 -2.98
C LEU A 188 13.03 -6.92 -1.56
N ALA A 189 14.31 -7.00 -1.21
CA ALA A 189 14.78 -7.47 0.10
C ALA A 189 14.43 -6.56 1.28
N LYS A 190 13.91 -5.34 1.05
CA LYS A 190 13.32 -4.46 2.07
C LYS A 190 11.82 -4.69 2.27
N HIS A 191 11.18 -5.46 1.38
CA HIS A 191 9.76 -5.77 1.49
C HIS A 191 9.50 -6.79 2.61
N HIS A 192 8.38 -6.65 3.32
CA HIS A 192 8.06 -7.48 4.48
C HIS A 192 8.06 -8.99 4.21
N THR A 193 7.77 -9.41 2.98
CA THR A 193 7.83 -10.83 2.57
C THR A 193 9.20 -11.47 2.76
N MET A 194 10.28 -10.66 2.72
CA MET A 194 11.65 -11.11 2.94
C MET A 194 12.18 -10.82 4.36
N SER A 195 11.32 -10.31 5.24
CA SER A 195 11.70 -10.06 6.64
C SER A 195 11.98 -11.36 7.39
N PRO A 196 12.99 -11.40 8.27
CA PRO A 196 13.23 -12.54 9.12
C PRO A 196 12.14 -12.64 10.21
N VAL A 197 11.80 -13.86 10.60
CA VAL A 197 10.95 -14.13 11.78
C VAL A 197 11.73 -14.96 12.80
N PRO A 198 11.50 -14.76 14.12
CA PRO A 198 12.29 -15.40 15.16
C PRO A 198 11.92 -16.88 15.32
N LYS A 199 12.62 -17.78 14.61
CA LYS A 199 12.37 -19.22 14.63
C LYS A 199 12.28 -19.77 16.05
N HIS A 200 13.22 -19.35 16.92
CA HIS A 200 13.30 -19.82 18.30
C HIS A 200 12.05 -19.47 19.15
N LEU A 201 11.31 -18.42 18.76
CA LEU A 201 10.03 -18.07 19.37
C LEU A 201 8.89 -18.86 18.73
N LEU A 202 8.85 -18.92 17.38
CA LEU A 202 7.80 -19.68 16.69
C LEU A 202 7.77 -21.14 17.12
N ASP A 203 8.94 -21.75 17.34
CA ASP A 203 9.05 -23.12 17.86
C ASP A 203 8.42 -23.30 19.26
N LYS A 204 8.37 -22.23 20.07
CA LYS A 204 7.83 -22.26 21.44
C LYS A 204 6.33 -21.96 21.50
N VAL A 205 5.85 -20.97 20.75
CA VAL A 205 4.50 -20.41 20.91
C VAL A 205 3.63 -20.54 19.66
N GLY A 206 4.18 -21.05 18.54
CA GLY A 206 3.48 -21.19 17.27
C GLY A 206 2.93 -19.85 16.76
N GLU A 207 1.74 -19.85 16.17
CA GLU A 207 1.10 -18.66 15.58
C GLU A 207 0.80 -17.54 16.59
N LYS A 208 0.92 -17.79 17.90
CA LYS A 208 0.76 -16.75 18.93
C LYS A 208 1.96 -15.79 19.00
N TRP A 209 3.00 -16.01 18.21
CA TRP A 209 4.20 -15.18 18.20
C TRP A 209 3.92 -13.72 17.82
N VAL A 210 2.88 -13.47 17.01
CA VAL A 210 2.48 -12.12 16.56
C VAL A 210 1.71 -11.30 17.61
N GLN A 211 1.35 -11.91 18.73
CA GLN A 211 0.59 -11.23 19.78
C GLN A 211 1.48 -10.30 20.62
N PRO A 212 0.97 -9.17 21.11
CA PRO A 212 1.69 -8.34 22.07
C PRO A 212 2.18 -9.16 23.26
N GLY A 213 3.41 -8.89 23.70
CA GLY A 213 4.08 -9.65 24.75
C GLY A 213 4.87 -10.88 24.26
N ASN A 214 4.51 -11.44 23.09
CA ASN A 214 5.30 -12.48 22.43
C ASN A 214 6.16 -11.93 21.29
N TYR A 215 5.67 -10.88 20.59
CA TYR A 215 6.30 -10.38 19.38
C TYR A 215 7.75 -9.96 19.61
N LEU A 216 8.69 -10.63 18.97
CA LEU A 216 10.10 -10.26 18.96
C LEU A 216 10.42 -9.45 17.71
N SER A 217 11.20 -8.40 17.89
CA SER A 217 11.60 -7.46 16.86
C SER A 217 13.13 -7.46 16.70
N ASN A 218 13.61 -7.35 15.48
CA ASN A 218 15.00 -6.98 15.17
C ASN A 218 15.14 -5.53 14.70
N GLY A 219 14.01 -4.81 14.64
CA GLY A 219 13.90 -3.43 14.17
C GLY A 219 13.91 -2.39 15.31
N PRO A 220 13.67 -1.10 14.96
CA PRO A 220 13.75 0.03 15.87
C PRO A 220 12.67 0.06 16.95
N TYR A 221 11.58 -0.67 16.79
CA TYR A 221 10.47 -0.70 17.75
C TYR A 221 10.03 -2.13 18.09
N ILE A 222 9.31 -2.24 19.22
CA ILE A 222 8.67 -3.46 19.73
C ILE A 222 7.18 -3.16 19.87
N VAL A 223 6.30 -4.07 19.46
CA VAL A 223 4.87 -3.96 19.74
C VAL A 223 4.60 -4.36 21.20
N THR A 224 3.98 -3.47 21.97
CA THR A 224 3.67 -3.70 23.38
C THR A 224 2.19 -3.83 23.66
N ASP A 225 1.35 -3.18 22.85
CA ASP A 225 -0.10 -3.26 22.95
C ASP A 225 -0.72 -3.29 21.55
N TRP A 226 -1.75 -4.07 21.43
CA TRP A 226 -2.67 -4.07 20.31
C TRP A 226 -4.09 -4.16 20.85
N LYS A 227 -4.76 -3.02 20.87
CA LYS A 227 -6.15 -2.89 21.30
C LYS A 227 -7.02 -2.79 20.06
N LEU A 228 -7.70 -3.87 19.74
CA LEU A 228 -8.53 -3.97 18.53
C LEU A 228 -9.54 -2.82 18.44
N GLY A 229 -9.57 -2.14 17.30
CA GLY A 229 -10.42 -0.97 17.04
C GLY A 229 -9.99 0.32 17.76
N ASP A 230 -8.89 0.30 18.52
CA ASP A 230 -8.37 1.47 19.24
C ASP A 230 -6.97 1.85 18.73
N TYR A 231 -5.93 1.09 19.05
CA TYR A 231 -4.56 1.38 18.59
C TYR A 231 -3.62 0.17 18.66
N VAL A 232 -2.54 0.24 17.87
CA VAL A 232 -1.31 -0.54 18.07
C VAL A 232 -0.26 0.40 18.67
N ARG A 233 0.37 0.00 19.80
CA ARG A 233 1.45 0.76 20.43
C ARG A 233 2.80 0.12 20.17
N LEU A 234 3.70 0.92 19.63
CA LEU A 234 5.11 0.57 19.43
C LEU A 234 5.96 1.35 20.44
N VAL A 235 6.93 0.67 21.02
CA VAL A 235 7.91 1.27 21.95
C VAL A 235 9.31 1.05 21.41
N LYS A 236 10.17 2.05 21.53
CA LYS A 236 11.57 1.99 21.09
C LYS A 236 12.27 0.74 21.59
N ASN A 237 12.92 0.00 20.69
CA ASN A 237 13.73 -1.18 20.98
C ASN A 237 15.14 -0.75 21.44
N PRO A 238 15.52 -0.93 22.71
CA PRO A 238 16.86 -0.54 23.19
C PRO A 238 17.97 -1.44 22.64
N ARG A 239 17.63 -2.60 22.06
CA ARG A 239 18.58 -3.54 21.46
C ARG A 239 18.75 -3.37 19.94
N PHE A 240 18.00 -2.43 19.34
CA PHE A 240 18.21 -2.10 17.93
C PHE A 240 19.63 -1.57 17.70
N TYR A 241 20.31 -2.02 16.65
CA TYR A 241 21.72 -1.69 16.42
C TYR A 241 22.00 -0.18 16.27
N GLU A 242 20.99 0.63 15.97
CA GLU A 242 21.05 2.10 15.91
C GLU A 242 20.06 2.76 16.88
N ALA A 243 19.80 2.14 18.03
CA ALA A 243 18.83 2.65 19.00
C ALA A 243 19.10 4.08 19.47
N ASP A 244 20.35 4.49 19.53
CA ASP A 244 20.80 5.85 19.89
C ASP A 244 20.34 6.92 18.87
N LYS A 245 20.14 6.55 17.60
CA LYS A 245 19.65 7.44 16.54
C LYS A 245 18.14 7.61 16.52
N VAL A 246 17.38 6.74 17.17
CA VAL A 246 15.90 6.78 17.20
C VAL A 246 15.41 7.84 18.18
N CYS A 247 14.75 8.88 17.68
CA CYS A 247 14.27 10.02 18.49
C CYS A 247 12.95 9.75 19.21
N VAL A 248 12.02 9.00 18.58
CA VAL A 248 10.66 8.78 19.09
C VAL A 248 10.67 7.58 20.01
N ASP A 249 10.16 7.74 21.24
CA ASP A 249 10.13 6.68 22.25
C ASP A 249 8.90 5.79 22.10
N GLN A 250 7.75 6.35 21.69
CA GLN A 250 6.50 5.61 21.52
C GLN A 250 5.72 6.10 20.30
N ILE A 251 5.10 5.18 19.61
CA ILE A 251 4.20 5.45 18.49
C ILE A 251 2.87 4.74 18.75
N TYR A 252 1.78 5.48 18.62
CA TYR A 252 0.44 4.95 18.64
C TYR A 252 -0.12 5.02 17.22
N LEU A 253 -0.49 3.88 16.66
CA LEU A 253 -1.06 3.77 15.31
C LEU A 253 -2.56 3.44 15.45
N TYR A 254 -3.40 4.34 14.95
CA TYR A 254 -4.86 4.25 15.05
C TYR A 254 -5.46 3.82 13.72
N PRO A 255 -6.42 2.90 13.70
CA PRO A 255 -7.25 2.71 12.52
C PRO A 255 -8.06 3.98 12.28
N THR A 256 -8.00 4.49 11.06
CA THR A 256 -8.66 5.74 10.64
C THR A 256 -9.43 5.54 9.33
N PRO A 257 -10.41 4.63 9.29
CA PRO A 257 -11.13 4.32 8.05
C PRO A 257 -12.00 5.50 7.55
N ASP A 258 -12.40 6.40 8.45
CA ASP A 258 -13.06 7.67 8.08
C ASP A 258 -12.01 8.78 7.98
N ALA A 259 -11.60 9.08 6.74
CA ALA A 259 -10.60 10.10 6.46
C ALA A 259 -11.03 11.50 6.93
N ALA A 260 -12.33 11.83 6.92
CA ALA A 260 -12.83 13.12 7.40
C ALA A 260 -12.76 13.22 8.94
N MET A 261 -12.96 12.11 9.65
CA MET A 261 -12.74 12.04 11.09
C MET A 261 -11.25 12.18 11.42
N ALA A 262 -10.38 11.48 10.67
CA ALA A 262 -8.93 11.57 10.84
C ALA A 262 -8.42 13.00 10.62
N GLU A 263 -8.88 13.69 9.57
CA GLU A 263 -8.60 15.10 9.30
C GLU A 263 -8.93 15.98 10.51
N ARG A 264 -10.15 15.83 11.07
CA ARG A 264 -10.56 16.58 12.27
C ARG A 264 -9.70 16.27 13.50
N ARG A 265 -9.28 15.01 13.69
CA ARG A 265 -8.38 14.60 14.78
C ARG A 265 -7.00 15.24 14.64
N VAL A 266 -6.44 15.32 13.42
CA VAL A 266 -5.17 16.03 13.17
C VAL A 266 -5.34 17.52 13.42
N ALA A 267 -6.42 18.15 12.95
CA ALA A 267 -6.69 19.58 13.16
C ALA A 267 -6.80 19.95 14.65
N ARG A 268 -7.31 19.04 15.50
CA ARG A 268 -7.39 19.21 16.95
C ARG A 268 -6.11 18.81 17.71
N GLY A 269 -5.09 18.32 17.02
CA GLY A 269 -3.85 17.84 17.61
C GLY A 269 -3.99 16.52 18.39
N GLU A 270 -5.07 15.77 18.15
CA GLU A 270 -5.26 14.41 18.69
C GLU A 270 -4.38 13.40 17.94
N LEU A 271 -4.17 13.62 16.65
CA LEU A 271 -3.20 12.93 15.83
C LEU A 271 -2.09 13.89 15.38
N ASP A 272 -0.89 13.40 15.27
CA ASP A 272 0.26 14.12 14.74
C ASP A 272 0.36 13.97 13.23
N MET A 273 -0.17 12.88 12.70
CA MET A 273 -0.24 12.60 11.28
C MET A 273 -1.37 11.63 10.93
N ASN A 274 -1.75 11.61 9.65
CA ASN A 274 -2.62 10.58 9.06
C ASN A 274 -2.12 10.21 7.67
N ALA A 275 -2.12 8.93 7.37
CA ALA A 275 -1.52 8.36 6.17
C ALA A 275 -2.46 8.35 4.95
N ASP A 276 -3.55 9.09 4.96
CA ASP A 276 -4.41 9.32 3.79
C ASP A 276 -5.26 10.58 3.96
N ILE A 277 -5.57 11.21 2.83
CA ILE A 277 -6.47 12.36 2.72
C ILE A 277 -7.37 12.13 1.50
N GLN A 278 -8.63 12.54 1.59
CA GLN A 278 -9.50 12.58 0.41
C GLN A 278 -8.96 13.56 -0.63
N SER A 279 -8.81 13.12 -1.88
CA SER A 279 -8.20 13.90 -2.96
C SER A 279 -8.85 15.28 -3.14
N ASN A 280 -10.19 15.35 -3.10
CA ASN A 280 -10.95 16.59 -3.24
C ASN A 280 -10.83 17.55 -2.03
N ARG A 281 -10.21 17.12 -0.92
CA ARG A 281 -10.00 17.94 0.28
C ARG A 281 -8.65 18.65 0.30
N ILE A 282 -7.71 18.26 -0.55
CA ILE A 282 -6.32 18.73 -0.51
C ILE A 282 -6.21 20.24 -0.62
N ALA A 283 -6.96 20.88 -1.55
CA ALA A 283 -6.93 22.33 -1.71
C ALA A 283 -7.38 23.06 -0.44
N PHE A 284 -8.49 22.64 0.15
CA PHE A 284 -9.01 23.18 1.40
C PHE A 284 -8.02 23.01 2.57
N LEU A 285 -7.41 21.83 2.68
CA LEU A 285 -6.46 21.56 3.75
C LEU A 285 -5.17 22.37 3.62
N ARG A 286 -4.70 22.62 2.42
CA ARG A 286 -3.55 23.51 2.20
C ARG A 286 -3.82 24.93 2.67
N GLU A 287 -5.05 25.41 2.51
CA GLU A 287 -5.48 26.74 2.97
C GLU A 287 -5.67 26.79 4.49
N THR A 288 -6.37 25.81 5.06
CA THR A 288 -6.77 25.83 6.47
C THR A 288 -5.74 25.22 7.43
N MET A 289 -4.83 24.39 6.91
CA MET A 289 -3.75 23.72 7.66
C MET A 289 -2.41 23.85 6.91
N PRO A 290 -1.86 25.07 6.77
CA PRO A 290 -0.65 25.29 6.00
C PRO A 290 0.52 24.47 6.55
N GLY A 291 1.26 23.81 5.67
CA GLY A 291 2.42 22.96 6.01
C GLY A 291 2.09 21.54 6.47
N TYR A 292 0.81 21.16 6.63
CA TYR A 292 0.43 19.80 7.02
C TYR A 292 0.29 18.85 5.82
N VAL A 293 -0.18 19.34 4.67
CA VAL A 293 -0.45 18.49 3.50
C VAL A 293 0.85 18.14 2.80
N ARG A 294 1.12 16.86 2.71
CA ARG A 294 2.26 16.27 1.99
C ARG A 294 1.71 15.46 0.81
N THR A 295 2.13 15.80 -0.39
CA THR A 295 1.77 15.08 -1.61
C THR A 295 2.99 14.92 -2.49
N HIS A 296 3.20 13.73 -3.00
CA HIS A 296 4.32 13.40 -3.87
C HIS A 296 3.88 12.35 -4.91
N THR A 297 4.59 12.24 -6.03
CA THR A 297 4.39 11.14 -6.98
C THR A 297 4.56 9.81 -6.24
N PHE A 298 3.67 8.85 -6.54
CA PHE A 298 3.67 7.54 -5.91
C PHE A 298 3.68 6.45 -6.98
N LEU A 299 4.46 5.41 -6.80
CA LEU A 299 4.55 4.29 -7.73
C LEU A 299 3.29 3.44 -7.67
N GLY A 300 2.22 3.96 -8.25
CA GLY A 300 0.94 3.29 -8.32
C GLY A 300 0.11 3.74 -9.52
N VAL A 301 -0.74 2.86 -9.99
CA VAL A 301 -1.66 3.09 -11.10
C VAL A 301 -3.05 2.58 -10.76
N THR A 302 -4.07 3.40 -11.03
CA THR A 302 -5.46 2.96 -11.09
C THR A 302 -5.79 2.63 -12.53
N TYR A 303 -6.43 1.51 -12.75
CA TYR A 303 -6.77 0.99 -14.08
C TYR A 303 -8.08 0.21 -14.07
N LEU A 304 -8.69 0.06 -15.24
CA LEU A 304 -9.75 -0.90 -15.46
C LEU A 304 -9.16 -2.17 -16.06
N ALA A 305 -9.51 -3.33 -15.52
CA ALA A 305 -9.17 -4.62 -16.09
C ALA A 305 -10.37 -5.17 -16.87
N PHE A 306 -10.14 -5.61 -18.10
CA PHE A 306 -11.15 -6.25 -18.95
C PHE A 306 -10.99 -7.77 -18.82
N ASN A 307 -12.06 -8.47 -18.43
CA ASN A 307 -12.04 -9.92 -18.34
C ASN A 307 -12.04 -10.57 -19.73
N SER A 308 -10.91 -11.12 -20.15
CA SER A 308 -10.74 -11.74 -21.47
C SER A 308 -11.60 -12.99 -21.68
N ASN A 309 -12.21 -13.54 -20.62
CA ASN A 309 -13.14 -14.65 -20.73
C ASN A 309 -14.54 -14.21 -21.18
N VAL A 310 -14.88 -12.93 -21.02
CA VAL A 310 -16.14 -12.34 -21.52
C VAL A 310 -16.05 -12.24 -23.06
N PRO A 311 -17.04 -12.77 -23.81
CA PRO A 311 -16.97 -12.81 -25.25
C PRO A 311 -16.69 -11.46 -25.94
N ALA A 312 -17.30 -10.38 -25.45
CA ALA A 312 -17.10 -9.04 -26.00
C ALA A 312 -15.64 -8.56 -25.85
N PHE A 313 -14.98 -8.91 -24.75
CA PHE A 313 -13.61 -8.46 -24.45
C PHE A 313 -12.52 -9.38 -25.04
N LYS A 314 -12.88 -10.43 -25.78
CA LYS A 314 -11.91 -11.18 -26.62
C LYS A 314 -11.43 -10.33 -27.80
N ASP A 315 -12.29 -9.44 -28.32
CA ASP A 315 -11.94 -8.53 -29.41
C ASP A 315 -11.20 -7.30 -28.86
N LYS A 316 -9.93 -7.14 -29.26
CA LYS A 316 -9.13 -5.99 -28.80
C LYS A 316 -9.68 -4.65 -29.24
N ARG A 317 -10.44 -4.58 -30.36
CA ARG A 317 -11.08 -3.34 -30.83
C ARG A 317 -12.09 -2.80 -29.81
N VAL A 318 -12.80 -3.70 -29.12
CA VAL A 318 -13.74 -3.34 -28.04
C VAL A 318 -12.96 -2.75 -26.87
N ARG A 319 -11.91 -3.41 -26.42
CA ARG A 319 -11.07 -2.94 -25.30
C ARG A 319 -10.40 -1.60 -25.62
N GLN A 320 -9.86 -1.46 -26.82
CA GLN A 320 -9.27 -0.20 -27.30
C GLN A 320 -10.29 0.94 -27.34
N ALA A 321 -11.51 0.67 -27.85
CA ALA A 321 -12.58 1.67 -27.89
C ALA A 321 -12.97 2.17 -26.48
N LEU A 322 -13.11 1.25 -25.52
CA LEU A 322 -13.40 1.60 -24.14
C LEU A 322 -12.24 2.36 -23.50
N ALA A 323 -11.00 1.93 -23.71
CA ALA A 323 -9.83 2.58 -23.13
C ALA A 323 -9.62 4.02 -23.66
N MET A 324 -9.79 4.25 -24.99
CA MET A 324 -9.52 5.57 -25.59
C MET A 324 -10.59 6.61 -25.33
N SER A 325 -11.85 6.20 -25.05
CA SER A 325 -12.97 7.11 -24.87
C SER A 325 -13.07 7.76 -23.48
N ILE A 326 -12.25 7.33 -22.51
CA ILE A 326 -12.25 7.86 -21.14
C ILE A 326 -11.61 9.25 -21.09
N ASP A 327 -12.33 10.23 -20.48
CA ASP A 327 -11.79 11.56 -20.19
C ASP A 327 -10.97 11.58 -18.90
N ARG A 328 -9.71 11.20 -19.00
CA ARG A 328 -8.76 11.13 -17.87
C ARG A 328 -8.44 12.48 -17.28
N ASP A 329 -8.41 13.53 -18.11
CA ASP A 329 -8.10 14.90 -17.68
C ASP A 329 -9.25 15.45 -16.83
N PHE A 330 -10.51 15.21 -17.23
CA PHE A 330 -11.68 15.54 -16.40
C PHE A 330 -11.62 14.80 -15.04
N ILE A 331 -11.29 13.52 -15.05
CA ILE A 331 -11.16 12.72 -13.81
C ILE A 331 -10.09 13.28 -12.89
N THR A 332 -8.88 13.56 -13.41
CA THR A 332 -7.76 13.97 -12.56
C THR A 332 -7.83 15.43 -12.14
N GLU A 333 -8.22 16.34 -13.05
CA GLU A 333 -8.19 17.78 -12.82
C GLU A 333 -9.48 18.35 -12.23
N LYS A 334 -10.64 17.76 -12.56
CA LYS A 334 -11.94 18.30 -12.13
C LYS A 334 -12.56 17.52 -10.99
N LEU A 335 -12.45 16.19 -10.99
CA LEU A 335 -13.05 15.34 -9.96
C LEU A 335 -12.09 15.11 -8.79
N LEU A 336 -10.93 14.51 -9.03
CA LEU A 336 -10.01 14.12 -7.97
C LEU A 336 -9.25 15.33 -7.40
N ARG A 337 -8.63 16.13 -8.23
CA ARG A 337 -7.95 17.40 -7.86
C ARG A 337 -6.83 17.23 -6.82
N GLY A 338 -6.33 16.02 -6.65
CA GLY A 338 -5.30 15.68 -5.66
C GLY A 338 -3.87 15.74 -6.18
N GLY A 339 -3.68 16.09 -7.48
CA GLY A 339 -2.37 16.08 -8.13
C GLY A 339 -2.09 14.82 -8.93
N GLN A 340 -3.04 13.88 -8.98
CA GLN A 340 -2.95 12.69 -9.83
C GLN A 340 -2.70 13.11 -11.28
N LYS A 341 -1.95 12.28 -12.00
CA LYS A 341 -1.66 12.49 -13.42
C LYS A 341 -2.45 11.49 -14.26
N ALA A 342 -3.06 11.96 -15.35
CA ALA A 342 -3.73 11.09 -16.32
C ALA A 342 -2.74 10.01 -16.81
N ALA A 343 -3.16 8.74 -16.75
CA ALA A 343 -2.32 7.61 -17.14
C ALA A 343 -2.72 7.08 -18.52
N TYR A 344 -1.78 7.14 -19.45
CA TYR A 344 -1.87 6.56 -20.78
C TYR A 344 -0.90 5.38 -20.97
N THR A 345 -0.02 5.17 -19.99
CA THR A 345 0.85 4.01 -19.82
C THR A 345 0.51 3.30 -18.52
N PHE A 346 1.00 2.08 -18.32
CA PHE A 346 0.68 1.28 -17.15
C PHE A 346 1.73 1.44 -16.05
N VAL A 347 3.00 1.52 -16.43
CA VAL A 347 4.11 1.77 -15.51
C VAL A 347 4.18 3.27 -15.19
N PRO A 348 4.14 3.66 -13.90
CA PRO A 348 4.22 5.06 -13.49
C PRO A 348 5.56 5.72 -13.85
N PRO A 349 5.59 7.04 -14.04
CA PRO A 349 6.84 7.77 -14.23
C PRO A 349 7.69 7.75 -12.94
N GLY A 350 9.02 7.66 -13.11
CA GLY A 350 9.97 7.69 -12.01
C GLY A 350 10.41 6.31 -11.51
N VAL A 351 9.92 5.23 -12.11
CA VAL A 351 10.42 3.88 -11.85
C VAL A 351 11.90 3.80 -12.20
N ALA A 352 12.71 3.22 -11.32
CA ALA A 352 14.16 3.11 -11.47
C ALA A 352 14.54 2.29 -12.72
N ASN A 353 15.60 2.71 -13.42
CA ASN A 353 16.16 2.01 -14.57
C ASN A 353 15.13 1.67 -15.66
N TYR A 354 14.10 2.52 -15.83
CA TYR A 354 13.05 2.30 -16.80
C TYR A 354 12.71 3.60 -17.57
N THR A 355 12.65 3.50 -18.87
CA THR A 355 12.08 4.53 -19.72
C THR A 355 10.73 4.02 -20.20
N ALA A 356 9.66 4.68 -19.76
CA ALA A 356 8.28 4.28 -20.08
C ALA A 356 8.09 4.13 -21.60
N ALA A 357 7.31 3.13 -21.99
CA ALA A 357 6.85 2.99 -23.37
C ALA A 357 6.15 4.28 -23.83
N PRO A 358 6.25 4.66 -25.10
CA PRO A 358 5.48 5.78 -25.60
C PRO A 358 3.97 5.49 -25.40
N PRO A 359 3.18 6.48 -24.97
CA PRO A 359 1.74 6.29 -24.88
C PRO A 359 1.15 5.97 -26.26
N PRO A 360 -0.01 5.29 -26.32
CA PRO A 360 -0.71 5.03 -27.56
C PRO A 360 -0.95 6.33 -28.35
N ALA A 361 -0.86 6.27 -29.68
CA ALA A 361 -0.95 7.45 -30.55
C ALA A 361 -2.23 8.28 -30.31
N TRP A 362 -3.33 7.64 -29.93
CA TRP A 362 -4.59 8.30 -29.64
C TRP A 362 -4.56 9.14 -28.33
N ALA A 363 -3.57 8.94 -27.46
CA ALA A 363 -3.48 9.67 -26.18
C ALA A 363 -3.37 11.20 -26.39
N SER A 364 -2.77 11.63 -27.50
CA SER A 364 -2.66 13.04 -27.86
C SER A 364 -3.86 13.60 -28.61
N TRP A 365 -4.88 12.78 -28.91
CA TRP A 365 -6.03 13.26 -29.66
C TRP A 365 -7.04 13.96 -28.73
N PRO A 366 -7.78 14.98 -29.26
CA PRO A 366 -8.94 15.52 -28.56
C PRO A 366 -9.97 14.43 -28.24
N LEU A 367 -10.72 14.61 -27.13
CA LEU A 367 -11.69 13.62 -26.65
C LEU A 367 -12.73 13.25 -27.72
N GLU A 368 -13.25 14.23 -28.44
CA GLU A 368 -14.25 14.03 -29.50
C GLU A 368 -13.71 13.11 -30.61
N LYS A 369 -12.43 13.28 -30.99
CA LYS A 369 -11.77 12.40 -31.97
C LYS A 369 -11.61 10.99 -31.42
N ARG A 370 -11.22 10.83 -30.16
CA ARG A 370 -11.10 9.53 -29.48
C ARG A 370 -12.45 8.81 -29.43
N GLN A 371 -13.52 9.52 -29.07
CA GLN A 371 -14.87 8.99 -29.03
C GLN A 371 -15.41 8.62 -30.43
N ALA A 372 -15.12 9.41 -31.46
CA ALA A 372 -15.48 9.08 -32.82
C ALA A 372 -14.80 7.79 -33.31
N GLU A 373 -13.53 7.63 -33.03
CA GLU A 373 -12.77 6.42 -33.35
C GLU A 373 -13.25 5.21 -32.54
N ALA A 374 -13.56 5.40 -31.25
CA ALA A 374 -14.15 4.36 -30.40
C ALA A 374 -15.47 3.83 -30.97
N ARG A 375 -16.39 4.72 -31.40
CA ARG A 375 -17.64 4.31 -32.09
C ARG A 375 -17.36 3.53 -33.37
N ARG A 376 -16.33 3.93 -34.14
CA ARG A 376 -15.92 3.21 -35.36
C ARG A 376 -15.44 1.80 -35.07
N LEU A 377 -14.61 1.64 -34.05
CA LEU A 377 -14.09 0.33 -33.62
C LEU A 377 -15.19 -0.58 -33.08
N LEU A 378 -16.11 -0.05 -32.28
CA LEU A 378 -17.29 -0.78 -31.79
C LEU A 378 -18.18 -1.26 -32.94
N ALA A 379 -18.43 -0.39 -33.93
CA ALA A 379 -19.22 -0.75 -35.11
C ALA A 379 -18.54 -1.89 -35.91
N GLN A 380 -17.22 -1.85 -36.07
CA GLN A 380 -16.46 -2.93 -36.71
C GLN A 380 -16.49 -4.24 -35.91
N ALA A 381 -16.66 -4.17 -34.59
CA ALA A 381 -16.83 -5.32 -33.71
C ALA A 381 -18.30 -5.80 -33.61
N GLY A 382 -19.23 -5.16 -34.36
CA GLY A 382 -20.64 -5.54 -34.41
C GLY A 382 -21.54 -4.87 -33.38
N TYR A 383 -21.03 -3.85 -32.65
CA TYR A 383 -21.79 -3.10 -31.64
C TYR A 383 -22.23 -1.74 -32.17
N GLY A 384 -23.43 -1.30 -31.78
CA GLY A 384 -23.98 -0.03 -32.19
C GLY A 384 -25.43 0.13 -31.72
N PRO A 385 -26.21 1.13 -32.24
CA PRO A 385 -27.53 1.44 -31.73
C PRO A 385 -28.55 0.28 -31.76
N LYS A 386 -28.42 -0.65 -32.73
CA LYS A 386 -29.28 -1.84 -32.84
C LYS A 386 -28.78 -3.03 -32.00
N ASN A 387 -27.52 -3.03 -31.62
CA ASN A 387 -26.87 -4.05 -30.79
C ASN A 387 -25.88 -3.38 -29.81
N PRO A 388 -26.38 -2.68 -28.78
CA PRO A 388 -25.51 -1.98 -27.84
C PRO A 388 -24.68 -2.97 -27.03
N LEU A 389 -23.41 -2.65 -26.81
CA LEU A 389 -22.55 -3.36 -25.87
C LEU A 389 -23.04 -3.14 -24.45
N ARG A 390 -23.29 -4.24 -23.71
CA ARG A 390 -23.75 -4.20 -22.31
C ARG A 390 -22.86 -5.05 -21.43
N PHE A 391 -22.51 -4.51 -20.24
CA PHE A 391 -21.73 -5.22 -19.23
C PHE A 391 -21.80 -4.53 -17.87
N GLU A 392 -21.23 -5.19 -16.84
CA GLU A 392 -21.12 -4.65 -15.49
C GLU A 392 -19.69 -4.21 -15.19
N ILE A 393 -19.57 -3.11 -14.42
CA ILE A 393 -18.31 -2.64 -13.86
C ILE A 393 -18.36 -2.91 -12.37
N LYS A 394 -17.57 -3.87 -11.86
CA LYS A 394 -17.38 -4.03 -10.42
C LYS A 394 -16.34 -3.04 -9.94
N HIS A 395 -16.71 -2.19 -8.98
CA HIS A 395 -15.82 -1.18 -8.44
C HIS A 395 -15.85 -1.14 -6.92
N ARG A 396 -14.74 -0.68 -6.34
CA ARG A 396 -14.59 -0.51 -4.89
C ARG A 396 -15.43 0.67 -4.40
N ASN A 397 -15.94 0.57 -3.17
CA ASN A 397 -16.68 1.64 -2.49
C ASN A 397 -15.74 2.66 -1.79
N THR A 398 -14.47 2.76 -2.22
CA THR A 398 -13.53 3.72 -1.70
C THR A 398 -13.72 5.11 -2.33
N PRO A 399 -13.27 6.21 -1.67
CA PRO A 399 -13.63 7.58 -2.06
C PRO A 399 -13.36 7.93 -3.53
N ASP A 400 -12.16 7.63 -4.04
CA ASP A 400 -11.78 8.02 -5.41
C ASP A 400 -12.60 7.27 -6.48
N PRO A 401 -12.74 5.91 -6.48
CA PRO A 401 -13.64 5.20 -7.39
C PRO A 401 -15.10 5.68 -7.34
N MET A 402 -15.62 5.98 -6.16
CA MET A 402 -16.97 6.52 -6.03
C MET A 402 -17.16 7.86 -6.75
N LEU A 403 -16.10 8.65 -6.90
CA LEU A 403 -16.13 9.92 -7.64
C LEU A 403 -16.01 9.72 -9.16
N PHE A 404 -15.09 8.86 -9.64
CA PHE A 404 -14.76 8.84 -11.06
C PHE A 404 -15.49 7.74 -11.86
N MET A 405 -15.98 6.66 -11.25
CA MET A 405 -16.66 5.60 -12.00
C MET A 405 -17.94 6.07 -12.70
N PRO A 406 -18.77 6.97 -12.11
CA PRO A 406 -19.90 7.56 -12.84
C PRO A 406 -19.48 8.39 -14.06
N ALA A 407 -18.32 9.05 -14.03
CA ALA A 407 -17.79 9.79 -15.18
C ALA A 407 -17.39 8.84 -16.32
N ILE A 408 -16.69 7.73 -16.01
CA ILE A 408 -16.36 6.69 -17.01
C ILE A 408 -17.63 6.08 -17.62
N GLN A 409 -18.65 5.81 -16.80
CA GLN A 409 -19.95 5.34 -17.28
C GLN A 409 -20.57 6.33 -18.26
N ALA A 410 -20.50 7.63 -17.95
CA ALA A 410 -21.01 8.69 -18.84
C ALA A 410 -20.21 8.75 -20.16
N ASP A 411 -18.88 8.70 -20.11
CA ASP A 411 -18.01 8.67 -21.30
C ASP A 411 -18.37 7.50 -22.22
N TRP A 412 -18.60 6.33 -21.65
CA TRP A 412 -18.97 5.13 -22.41
C TRP A 412 -20.38 5.21 -22.99
N LYS A 413 -21.30 5.89 -22.31
CA LYS A 413 -22.63 6.17 -22.85
C LYS A 413 -22.57 7.02 -24.11
N GLU A 414 -21.66 8.00 -24.18
CA GLU A 414 -21.44 8.84 -25.37
C GLU A 414 -20.99 8.03 -26.60
N ILE A 415 -20.38 6.89 -26.41
CA ILE A 415 -19.98 5.99 -27.51
C ILE A 415 -20.99 4.83 -27.73
N GLY A 416 -22.16 4.88 -27.09
CA GLY A 416 -23.24 3.92 -27.28
C GLY A 416 -23.11 2.63 -26.47
N VAL A 417 -22.34 2.64 -25.39
CA VAL A 417 -22.16 1.52 -24.47
C VAL A 417 -23.06 1.67 -23.25
N ASP A 418 -23.71 0.60 -22.82
CA ASP A 418 -24.60 0.53 -21.67
C ASP A 418 -23.91 -0.25 -20.53
N ALA A 419 -23.07 0.44 -19.76
CA ALA A 419 -22.33 -0.11 -18.64
C ALA A 419 -23.07 0.12 -17.32
N ARG A 420 -23.20 -0.93 -16.48
CA ARG A 420 -23.84 -0.87 -15.16
C ARG A 420 -22.78 -0.88 -14.05
N LEU A 421 -22.84 0.09 -13.14
CA LEU A 421 -21.95 0.13 -11.97
C LEU A 421 -22.44 -0.84 -10.88
N VAL A 422 -21.53 -1.66 -10.34
CA VAL A 422 -21.76 -2.58 -9.22
C VAL A 422 -20.73 -2.29 -8.15
N GLN A 423 -21.19 -1.64 -7.09
CA GLN A 423 -20.36 -1.25 -5.96
C GLN A 423 -20.16 -2.41 -5.01
N ASN A 424 -18.91 -2.62 -4.57
CA ASN A 424 -18.53 -3.62 -3.58
C ASN A 424 -17.60 -3.03 -2.52
N GLU A 425 -17.63 -3.58 -1.31
CA GLU A 425 -16.56 -3.34 -0.33
C GLU A 425 -15.22 -3.78 -0.93
N ALA A 426 -14.13 -3.08 -0.56
CA ALA A 426 -12.83 -3.23 -1.23
C ALA A 426 -12.30 -4.68 -1.22
N GLN A 427 -12.35 -5.38 -0.09
CA GLN A 427 -11.87 -6.77 -0.01
C GLN A 427 -12.74 -7.73 -0.82
N ILE A 428 -14.07 -7.52 -0.81
CA ILE A 428 -15.02 -8.30 -1.62
C ILE A 428 -14.76 -8.06 -3.10
N ALA A 429 -14.49 -6.80 -3.50
CA ALA A 429 -14.13 -6.46 -4.87
C ALA A 429 -12.87 -7.19 -5.32
N TYR A 430 -11.80 -7.12 -4.54
CA TYR A 430 -10.54 -7.82 -4.88
C TYR A 430 -10.68 -9.35 -4.89
N ALA A 431 -11.49 -9.93 -4.01
CA ALA A 431 -11.79 -11.37 -4.07
C ALA A 431 -12.50 -11.74 -5.37
N ALA A 432 -13.50 -10.93 -5.81
CA ALA A 432 -14.15 -11.11 -7.10
C ALA A 432 -13.18 -10.93 -8.28
N PHE A 433 -12.24 -9.98 -8.21
CA PHE A 433 -11.23 -9.77 -9.26
C PHE A 433 -10.30 -10.99 -9.38
N ARG A 434 -9.80 -11.51 -8.27
CA ARG A 434 -8.95 -12.72 -8.26
C ARG A 434 -9.66 -13.97 -8.77
N SER A 435 -10.96 -14.11 -8.48
CA SER A 435 -11.78 -15.22 -9.00
C SER A 435 -12.33 -14.98 -10.41
N ARG A 436 -12.07 -13.79 -11.03
CA ARG A 436 -12.58 -13.37 -12.35
C ARG A 436 -14.10 -13.29 -12.42
N ASP A 437 -14.77 -13.05 -11.30
CA ASP A 437 -16.20 -12.83 -11.22
C ASP A 437 -16.54 -11.35 -11.48
N PHE A 438 -16.28 -10.88 -12.71
CA PHE A 438 -16.57 -9.54 -13.20
C PHE A 438 -16.50 -9.49 -14.72
N ASP A 439 -17.11 -8.45 -15.31
CA ASP A 439 -16.89 -8.10 -16.73
C ASP A 439 -15.76 -7.08 -16.87
N VAL A 440 -15.88 -5.95 -16.16
CA VAL A 440 -14.84 -4.92 -16.02
C VAL A 440 -14.61 -4.67 -14.53
N ALA A 441 -13.35 -4.62 -14.11
CA ALA A 441 -12.95 -4.37 -12.72
C ALA A 441 -12.25 -3.02 -12.57
N ASP A 442 -12.63 -2.24 -11.54
CA ASP A 442 -11.85 -1.11 -11.04
C ASP A 442 -10.72 -1.64 -10.17
N ALA A 443 -9.54 -1.72 -10.74
CA ALA A 443 -8.34 -2.23 -10.08
C ALA A 443 -7.31 -1.14 -9.82
N ALA A 444 -6.38 -1.45 -8.94
CA ALA A 444 -5.26 -0.59 -8.64
C ALA A 444 -4.04 -1.42 -8.27
N TRP A 445 -2.86 -0.89 -8.53
CA TRP A 445 -1.61 -1.48 -8.12
C TRP A 445 -0.64 -0.44 -7.59
N ILE A 446 0.03 -0.78 -6.52
CA ILE A 446 1.14 -0.04 -5.94
C ILE A 446 2.35 -0.95 -6.05
N ALA A 447 3.49 -0.42 -6.49
CA ALA A 447 4.70 -1.20 -6.66
C ALA A 447 5.18 -1.80 -5.33
N ASP A 448 5.47 -3.09 -5.32
CA ASP A 448 6.09 -3.77 -4.18
C ASP A 448 7.59 -3.42 -4.07
N TYR A 449 8.21 -3.09 -5.20
CA TYR A 449 9.60 -2.65 -5.31
C TYR A 449 9.76 -1.70 -6.51
N ASN A 450 10.78 -0.84 -6.48
CA ASN A 450 11.00 0.19 -7.49
C ASN A 450 11.62 -0.40 -8.78
N ASP A 451 10.81 -1.11 -9.55
CA ASP A 451 11.16 -1.68 -10.85
C ASP A 451 9.90 -1.85 -11.71
N ALA A 452 10.01 -1.71 -13.04
CA ALA A 452 8.88 -1.84 -13.96
C ALA A 452 8.27 -3.25 -13.95
N MET A 453 9.05 -4.27 -13.63
CA MET A 453 8.56 -5.65 -13.49
C MET A 453 7.47 -5.75 -12.42
N SER A 454 7.51 -4.93 -11.35
CA SER A 454 6.46 -4.87 -10.32
C SER A 454 5.06 -4.50 -10.86
N PHE A 455 4.99 -3.95 -12.05
CA PHE A 455 3.73 -3.66 -12.76
C PHE A 455 3.46 -4.67 -13.87
N LEU A 456 4.46 -4.93 -14.70
CA LEU A 456 4.27 -5.70 -15.93
C LEU A 456 3.99 -7.18 -15.67
N TYR A 457 4.54 -7.76 -14.60
CA TYR A 457 4.26 -9.15 -14.24
C TYR A 457 2.76 -9.42 -14.00
N LEU A 458 1.97 -8.40 -13.61
CA LEU A 458 0.53 -8.54 -13.40
C LEU A 458 -0.22 -9.00 -14.64
N GLN A 459 0.32 -8.73 -15.83
CA GLN A 459 -0.28 -9.10 -17.10
C GLN A 459 0.38 -10.35 -17.73
N GLN A 460 1.36 -10.96 -17.06
CA GLN A 460 2.01 -12.19 -17.50
C GLN A 460 1.06 -13.39 -17.37
N SER A 461 1.03 -14.27 -18.34
CA SER A 461 0.11 -15.41 -18.36
C SER A 461 0.25 -16.34 -17.14
N ALA A 462 1.45 -16.43 -16.58
CA ALA A 462 1.77 -17.29 -15.43
C ALA A 462 1.48 -16.67 -14.06
N THR A 463 1.13 -15.39 -13.95
CA THR A 463 0.92 -14.68 -12.68
C THR A 463 -0.26 -15.24 -11.86
N GLY A 464 -1.21 -15.91 -12.50
CA GLY A 464 -2.33 -16.53 -11.82
C GLY A 464 -3.42 -15.50 -11.40
N PRO A 465 -3.88 -15.50 -10.13
CA PRO A 465 -5.04 -14.70 -9.71
C PRO A 465 -4.85 -13.18 -9.79
N GLN A 466 -3.62 -12.67 -9.79
CA GLN A 466 -3.35 -11.23 -9.89
C GLN A 466 -3.42 -10.71 -11.33
N ASN A 467 -3.34 -11.57 -12.33
CA ASN A 467 -3.73 -11.27 -13.70
C ASN A 467 -5.27 -11.30 -13.78
N TYR A 468 -5.92 -10.25 -13.28
CA TYR A 468 -7.39 -10.22 -13.11
C TYR A 468 -8.12 -10.46 -14.43
N GLY A 469 -7.67 -9.84 -15.51
CA GLY A 469 -8.27 -9.95 -16.84
C GLY A 469 -7.99 -11.27 -17.56
N ASP A 470 -7.18 -12.16 -17.00
CA ASP A 470 -6.70 -13.40 -17.66
C ASP A 470 -6.08 -13.13 -19.04
N TYR A 471 -5.33 -12.02 -19.14
CA TYR A 471 -4.62 -11.69 -20.37
C TYR A 471 -3.55 -12.75 -20.66
N ARG A 472 -3.50 -13.20 -21.91
CA ARG A 472 -2.57 -14.23 -22.38
C ARG A 472 -2.01 -13.83 -23.74
N ASN A 473 -0.73 -13.49 -23.78
CA ASN A 473 -0.02 -13.17 -25.00
C ASN A 473 1.41 -13.74 -24.95
N PRO A 474 1.69 -14.82 -25.72
CA PRO A 474 3.04 -15.44 -25.72
C PRO A 474 4.16 -14.48 -26.12
N ALA A 475 3.90 -13.47 -26.97
CA ALA A 475 4.91 -12.49 -27.34
C ALA A 475 5.24 -11.54 -26.18
N TYR A 476 4.22 -11.16 -25.39
CA TYR A 476 4.39 -10.41 -24.14
C TYR A 476 5.22 -11.20 -23.12
N ASP A 477 4.83 -12.45 -22.87
CA ASP A 477 5.54 -13.33 -21.95
C ASP A 477 7.00 -13.55 -22.37
N ALA A 478 7.25 -13.69 -23.68
CA ALA A 478 8.61 -13.82 -24.21
C ALA A 478 9.46 -12.57 -24.03
N LEU A 479 8.87 -11.37 -24.09
CA LEU A 479 9.58 -10.11 -23.80
C LEU A 479 9.93 -9.99 -22.33
N LEU A 480 9.03 -10.38 -21.43
CA LEU A 480 9.32 -10.40 -19.99
C LEU A 480 10.42 -11.44 -19.67
N ALA A 481 10.35 -12.63 -20.27
CA ALA A 481 11.38 -13.65 -20.10
C ALA A 481 12.77 -13.19 -20.61
N LYS A 482 12.83 -12.40 -21.70
CA LYS A 482 14.08 -11.77 -22.16
C LYS A 482 14.58 -10.73 -21.16
N ALA A 483 13.69 -9.92 -20.61
CA ALA A 483 14.04 -8.94 -19.57
C ALA A 483 14.58 -9.63 -18.33
N ASP A 484 13.98 -10.75 -17.92
CA ASP A 484 14.44 -11.55 -16.78
C ASP A 484 15.82 -12.19 -16.99
N ALA A 485 16.15 -12.55 -18.23
CA ALA A 485 17.45 -13.13 -18.57
C ALA A 485 18.57 -12.09 -18.77
N GLU A 486 18.24 -10.80 -18.80
CA GLU A 486 19.15 -9.73 -19.18
C GLU A 486 19.82 -9.08 -17.95
N VAL A 487 21.15 -9.00 -17.97
CA VAL A 487 21.95 -8.37 -16.90
C VAL A 487 22.25 -6.88 -17.18
N ASP A 488 22.25 -6.47 -18.46
CA ASP A 488 22.39 -5.05 -18.80
C ASP A 488 21.08 -4.31 -18.53
N ALA A 489 21.11 -3.34 -17.64
CA ALA A 489 19.93 -2.61 -17.18
C ALA A 489 19.24 -1.83 -18.33
N GLN A 490 19.99 -1.31 -19.31
CA GLN A 490 19.40 -0.55 -20.42
C GLN A 490 18.75 -1.47 -21.45
N VAL A 491 19.39 -2.60 -21.78
CA VAL A 491 18.82 -3.62 -22.66
C VAL A 491 17.57 -4.22 -22.03
N ARG A 492 17.62 -4.52 -20.73
CA ARG A 492 16.47 -4.99 -19.94
C ARG A 492 15.30 -4.00 -19.98
N ALA A 493 15.56 -2.71 -19.73
CA ALA A 493 14.56 -1.65 -19.82
C ALA A 493 13.91 -1.60 -21.22
N GLY A 494 14.69 -1.85 -22.28
CA GLY A 494 14.20 -1.92 -23.65
C GLY A 494 13.20 -3.07 -23.87
N TYR A 495 13.44 -4.25 -23.31
CA TYR A 495 12.49 -5.38 -23.38
C TYR A 495 11.21 -5.08 -22.58
N LEU A 496 11.33 -4.49 -21.39
CA LEU A 496 10.17 -4.10 -20.57
C LEU A 496 9.32 -3.03 -21.27
N ALA A 497 9.93 -2.04 -21.91
CA ALA A 497 9.22 -1.01 -22.67
C ALA A 497 8.48 -1.60 -23.89
N GLN A 498 9.10 -2.56 -24.60
CA GLN A 498 8.44 -3.28 -25.71
C GLN A 498 7.25 -4.12 -25.21
N ALA A 499 7.38 -4.77 -24.05
CA ALA A 499 6.29 -5.52 -23.42
C ALA A 499 5.13 -4.58 -23.05
N GLU A 500 5.41 -3.44 -22.43
CA GLU A 500 4.38 -2.45 -22.11
C GLU A 500 3.68 -1.92 -23.35
N ALA A 501 4.42 -1.58 -24.41
CA ALA A 501 3.85 -1.10 -25.67
C ALA A 501 2.91 -2.12 -26.31
N LEU A 502 3.31 -3.41 -26.33
CA LEU A 502 2.48 -4.50 -26.83
C LEU A 502 1.20 -4.67 -26.01
N MET A 503 1.30 -4.65 -24.69
CA MET A 503 0.17 -4.74 -23.79
C MET A 503 -0.79 -3.55 -23.97
N LEU A 504 -0.27 -2.33 -24.09
CA LEU A 504 -1.09 -1.13 -24.31
C LEU A 504 -1.83 -1.18 -25.65
N ASP A 505 -1.22 -1.75 -26.70
CA ASP A 505 -1.89 -1.98 -27.99
C ASP A 505 -3.00 -3.04 -27.89
N ASP A 506 -2.78 -4.12 -27.15
CA ASP A 506 -3.79 -5.16 -26.91
C ASP A 506 -4.90 -4.70 -25.95
N ALA A 507 -4.63 -3.68 -25.13
CA ALA A 507 -5.52 -3.07 -24.17
C ALA A 507 -6.25 -4.06 -23.22
N PRO A 508 -5.57 -5.03 -22.58
CA PRO A 508 -6.20 -5.87 -21.57
C PRO A 508 -6.61 -5.05 -20.34
N VAL A 509 -5.97 -3.91 -20.16
CA VAL A 509 -6.25 -2.92 -19.12
C VAL A 509 -6.38 -1.52 -19.73
N ALA A 510 -7.13 -0.66 -19.05
CA ALA A 510 -7.19 0.77 -19.35
C ALA A 510 -6.64 1.55 -18.14
N PRO A 511 -5.38 2.01 -18.15
CA PRO A 511 -4.86 2.90 -17.12
C PRO A 511 -5.68 4.19 -17.05
N ILE A 512 -5.97 4.69 -15.84
CA ILE A 512 -6.79 5.88 -15.61
C ILE A 512 -5.94 7.03 -15.09
N TYR A 513 -5.25 6.83 -13.96
CA TYR A 513 -4.33 7.82 -13.41
C TYR A 513 -3.21 7.17 -12.61
N PHE A 514 -2.09 7.88 -12.50
CA PHE A 514 -1.01 7.55 -11.58
C PHE A 514 -1.27 8.15 -10.21
N TYR A 515 -0.98 7.38 -9.18
CA TYR A 515 -1.18 7.77 -7.80
C TYR A 515 -0.31 8.96 -7.39
N VAL A 516 -0.83 9.68 -6.40
CA VAL A 516 -0.10 10.62 -5.58
C VAL A 516 -0.26 10.16 -4.15
N ASN A 517 0.82 10.07 -3.40
CA ASN A 517 0.71 9.89 -1.97
C ASN A 517 0.07 11.14 -1.33
N LYS A 518 -0.66 10.94 -0.25
CA LYS A 518 -1.51 11.97 0.34
C LYS A 518 -1.45 11.82 1.85
N ASN A 519 -0.48 12.47 2.46
CA ASN A 519 -0.27 12.41 3.90
C ASN A 519 -0.60 13.76 4.54
N LEU A 520 -1.21 13.73 5.73
CA LEU A 520 -1.43 14.88 6.59
C LEU A 520 -0.46 14.79 7.76
N VAL A 521 0.58 15.61 7.80
CA VAL A 521 1.67 15.50 8.76
C VAL A 521 1.89 16.83 9.46
N SER A 522 1.85 16.84 10.78
CA SER A 522 2.12 18.03 11.58
C SER A 522 3.53 18.56 11.33
N PRO A 523 3.72 19.86 11.10
CA PRO A 523 5.05 20.46 10.94
C PRO A 523 6.01 20.22 12.12
N LYS A 524 5.51 19.82 13.29
CA LYS A 524 6.35 19.44 14.42
C LYS A 524 7.06 18.09 14.23
N VAL A 525 6.56 17.22 13.35
CA VAL A 525 7.20 15.95 12.99
C VAL A 525 8.24 16.21 11.93
N THR A 526 9.50 16.00 12.23
CA THR A 526 10.62 16.11 11.31
C THR A 526 11.13 14.73 10.91
N GLY A 527 11.92 14.62 9.82
CA GLY A 527 12.40 13.33 9.29
C GLY A 527 11.33 12.55 8.52
N PHE A 528 10.14 13.13 8.32
CA PHE A 528 9.15 12.61 7.39
C PHE A 528 9.45 13.20 5.99
N VAL A 529 10.16 12.45 5.16
CA VAL A 529 10.57 12.87 3.82
C VAL A 529 9.63 12.26 2.79
N ASP A 530 9.06 13.09 1.92
CA ASP A 530 8.22 12.62 0.81
C ASP A 530 9.06 11.78 -0.16
N ASN A 531 8.57 10.61 -0.53
CA ASN A 531 9.27 9.72 -1.43
C ASN A 531 8.31 8.93 -2.33
N ILE A 532 8.83 8.40 -3.43
CA ILE A 532 8.06 7.80 -4.51
C ILE A 532 7.40 6.46 -4.13
N VAL A 533 7.88 5.80 -3.08
CA VAL A 533 7.35 4.51 -2.58
C VAL A 533 6.46 4.66 -1.35
N ASP A 534 6.24 5.89 -0.86
CA ASP A 534 5.46 6.23 0.36
C ASP A 534 5.89 5.44 1.60
N GLN A 535 7.17 5.11 1.70
CA GLN A 535 7.74 4.40 2.84
C GLN A 535 8.41 5.39 3.80
N HIS A 536 7.84 5.53 4.98
CA HIS A 536 8.27 6.50 5.98
C HIS A 536 8.64 5.79 7.27
N ARG A 537 9.90 5.34 7.38
CA ARG A 537 10.40 4.60 8.54
C ARG A 537 10.46 5.50 9.77
N ALA A 538 9.75 5.13 10.83
CA ALA A 538 9.63 5.96 12.03
C ALA A 538 10.97 6.14 12.78
N ARG A 539 11.99 5.33 12.50
CA ARG A 539 13.34 5.52 13.05
C ARG A 539 13.97 6.86 12.65
N TYR A 540 13.50 7.47 11.56
CA TYR A 540 13.96 8.79 11.11
C TYR A 540 13.11 9.94 11.67
N TRP A 541 11.94 9.64 12.24
CA TRP A 541 11.07 10.69 12.76
C TRP A 541 11.62 11.28 14.06
N CYS A 542 11.55 12.62 14.16
CA CYS A 542 11.85 13.36 15.38
C CYS A 542 10.75 14.42 15.60
N VAL A 543 10.75 15.05 16.77
CA VAL A 543 9.86 16.18 17.08
C VAL A 543 10.70 17.45 17.14
N ALA A 544 10.26 18.53 16.46
CA ALA A 544 10.96 19.81 16.42
C ALA A 544 11.23 20.38 17.82
N LYS A 545 12.41 20.97 18.01
CA LYS A 545 12.78 21.61 19.29
C LYS A 545 11.78 22.72 19.64
N GLY A 546 11.40 22.80 20.90
CA GLY A 546 10.45 23.81 21.42
C GLY A 546 9.01 23.31 21.49
N THR A 547 8.68 22.11 21.03
CA THR A 547 7.38 21.47 21.24
C THR A 547 7.38 20.75 22.60
N PRO A 548 6.34 20.84 23.42
CA PRO A 548 6.24 20.06 24.66
C PRO A 548 6.46 18.57 24.38
N GLY A 549 7.44 17.94 25.04
CA GLY A 549 7.87 16.55 24.83
C GLY A 549 9.09 16.34 23.91
N ALA A 550 9.64 17.41 23.29
CA ALA A 550 10.89 17.30 22.53
C ALA A 550 12.09 17.12 23.44
N ARG A 551 12.90 16.09 23.22
CA ARG A 551 14.24 15.99 23.80
C ARG A 551 15.19 16.96 23.08
N ASN A 552 16.16 17.52 23.83
CA ASN A 552 17.28 18.18 23.20
C ASN A 552 18.09 17.12 22.42
N SER A 553 17.86 17.02 21.10
CA SER A 553 18.70 16.16 20.25
C SER A 553 20.14 16.66 20.34
N VAL A 554 21.04 15.84 20.86
CA VAL A 554 22.48 16.07 20.70
C VAL A 554 22.76 15.86 19.22
N ALA A 555 23.16 16.93 18.53
CA ALA A 555 23.62 16.83 17.16
C ALA A 555 24.78 15.83 17.12
N PRO A 556 24.86 14.90 16.16
CA PRO A 556 26.03 14.07 16.01
C PRO A 556 27.22 14.99 15.78
N LYS A 557 28.23 14.89 16.64
CA LYS A 557 29.56 15.50 16.39
C LYS A 557 30.13 14.74 15.20
N GLY A 558 30.46 15.49 14.15
CA GLY A 558 30.98 15.06 12.85
C GLY A 558 32.22 14.16 12.91
#